data_2354e34884382a59d21975be8ff68b4b
#
_entry.id   2354e34884382a59d21975be8ff68b4b
#
_cell.length_a   1.000
_cell.length_b   1.000
_cell.length_c   1.000
_cell.angle_alpha   90.00
_cell.angle_beta   90.00
_cell.angle_gamma   90.00
#
_symmetry.space_group_name_H-M   'P 1'
#
loop_
_entity.id
_entity.type
_entity.pdbx_description
1 polymer ?
#
loop_
_entity_poly.entity_id
_entity_poly.type
_entity_poly.pdbx_seq_one_letter_code
_entity_poly.pdbx_strand_id
1 'polypeptide(L)'
;LTDTEAFFLDSGSDQLAKIYHWARARYAAPWAVFFAVLLRVAASVGAHVQLPGTIGGRASLNLMCAFVSASGGGKGISDKVGRLAWPTPILELPIGSGEGIAATFKKPDKPDADNEPITAAIFSIPEIDTLAGIAARQGSILLAQLKSMAMGEQLGQSNASKATSRVVAAHSYRCCLSVGAQPGHTGVIFNDTTGGTPQRFLWSPTTDPGMPATASPDPDPLDTALPLWCPGEDGVVEITYGVPEIAEAVIAAHIARQRGEADPLDGHWMLTRLKVAALLAIMHHRSVVSQADWEMSAGVMAVSDATREWIVNEARKAEREKVRARAIARAVGDEVYDRRLLDSVKRSIVRMLDHDGEQAGNELRSRLGKREKRDLFDQAVSELAADGYVESLAVDRGTRYRLLRSGQGDQPGQGRYPHVGEGDHIGQGDQSNNITALDSRRSHQSERPKLSCQKWFNNHIAELRAAGHTTAESFAVYRAGMNAGYTRGSLGQAASAHPDIVTVNRTSRGATWSLLGDHESAYRPATDFFASYLATLPAGSTEIDQTDYRRAATAAGYSWDAALKAATGHPRVESQRARGLSKNERVWLLRSDGEAS
;
A
#
# COMPACT_ATOMS: atom_id res chain seq x y z
N LEU A 1 -26.87 13.98 5.64
CA LEU A 1 -26.28 13.47 6.89
C LEU A 1 -27.40 13.24 7.88
N THR A 2 -27.49 12.05 8.44
CA THR A 2 -28.45 11.73 9.53
C THR A 2 -28.16 12.70 10.68
N ASP A 3 -29.21 13.39 11.14
CA ASP A 3 -29.10 14.25 12.33
C ASP A 3 -28.70 13.37 13.52
N THR A 4 -27.54 13.65 14.12
CA THR A 4 -27.00 12.84 15.20
C THR A 4 -27.88 12.90 16.44
N GLU A 5 -28.36 14.07 16.83
CA GLU A 5 -29.20 14.22 18.01
C GLU A 5 -30.55 13.56 17.82
N ALA A 6 -31.21 13.76 16.67
CA ALA A 6 -32.44 13.10 16.33
C ALA A 6 -32.33 11.56 16.38
N PHE A 7 -31.26 10.99 15.86
CA PHE A 7 -31.04 9.54 15.91
C PHE A 7 -30.92 9.01 17.34
N PHE A 8 -30.15 9.68 18.18
CA PHE A 8 -29.84 9.17 19.53
C PHE A 8 -30.87 9.57 20.57
N LEU A 9 -31.47 10.77 20.51
CA LEU A 9 -32.31 11.32 21.55
C LEU A 9 -33.80 11.27 21.22
N ASP A 10 -34.15 11.43 19.91
CA ASP A 10 -35.56 11.48 19.50
C ASP A 10 -36.09 10.12 19.03
N SER A 11 -35.23 9.07 19.02
CA SER A 11 -35.64 7.71 18.62
C SER A 11 -36.57 7.00 19.61
N GLY A 12 -36.74 7.54 20.81
CA GLY A 12 -37.46 6.90 21.91
C GLY A 12 -36.73 5.70 22.53
N SER A 13 -35.45 5.51 22.25
CA SER A 13 -34.63 4.44 22.78
C SER A 13 -33.74 4.91 23.95
N ASP A 14 -33.99 4.41 25.15
CA ASP A 14 -33.16 4.68 26.32
C ASP A 14 -31.71 4.21 26.10
N GLN A 15 -31.50 3.10 25.39
CA GLN A 15 -30.17 2.56 25.08
C GLN A 15 -29.38 3.51 24.17
N LEU A 16 -30.01 4.06 23.13
CA LEU A 16 -29.37 5.03 22.23
C LEU A 16 -29.10 6.36 22.95
N ALA A 17 -30.03 6.84 23.75
CA ALA A 17 -29.84 8.04 24.56
C ALA A 17 -28.65 7.87 25.55
N LYS A 18 -28.55 6.73 26.23
CA LYS A 18 -27.39 6.41 27.08
C LYS A 18 -26.08 6.37 26.30
N ILE A 19 -26.03 5.81 25.10
CA ILE A 19 -24.85 5.82 24.24
C ILE A 19 -24.40 7.25 23.93
N TYR A 20 -25.36 8.13 23.59
CA TYR A 20 -25.08 9.55 23.36
C TYR A 20 -24.50 10.22 24.61
N HIS A 21 -25.11 10.00 25.79
CA HIS A 21 -24.62 10.58 27.04
C HIS A 21 -23.24 10.03 27.43
N TRP A 22 -22.94 8.74 27.23
CA TRP A 22 -21.60 8.16 27.43
C TRP A 22 -20.57 8.84 26.52
N ALA A 23 -20.93 9.10 25.25
CA ALA A 23 -20.04 9.80 24.34
C ALA A 23 -19.74 11.23 24.82
N ARG A 24 -20.77 11.97 25.24
CA ARG A 24 -20.62 13.34 25.76
C ARG A 24 -19.85 13.40 27.08
N ALA A 25 -20.05 12.42 27.96
CA ALA A 25 -19.33 12.31 29.24
C ALA A 25 -17.82 12.10 29.07
N ARG A 26 -17.37 11.52 27.96
CA ARG A 26 -15.99 11.11 27.73
C ARG A 26 -15.34 11.75 26.50
N TYR A 27 -15.92 12.84 25.98
CA TYR A 27 -15.42 13.56 24.80
C TYR A 27 -15.16 12.62 23.60
N ALA A 28 -16.08 11.67 23.39
CA ALA A 28 -16.07 10.77 22.24
C ALA A 28 -17.20 11.12 21.26
N ALA A 29 -17.00 10.82 19.99
CA ALA A 29 -18.06 10.99 18.98
C ALA A 29 -19.20 9.97 19.22
N PRO A 30 -20.47 10.39 19.27
CA PRO A 30 -21.61 9.49 19.54
C PRO A 30 -21.67 8.30 18.60
N TRP A 31 -21.46 8.52 17.32
CA TRP A 31 -21.42 7.45 16.32
C TRP A 31 -20.30 6.44 16.59
N ALA A 32 -19.11 6.91 16.99
CA ALA A 32 -18.00 6.01 17.28
C ALA A 32 -18.26 5.14 18.52
N VAL A 33 -18.85 5.70 19.57
CA VAL A 33 -19.25 4.93 20.74
C VAL A 33 -20.36 3.93 20.38
N PHE A 34 -21.33 4.32 19.57
CA PHE A 34 -22.39 3.42 19.10
C PHE A 34 -21.84 2.22 18.32
N PHE A 35 -20.93 2.45 17.37
CA PHE A 35 -20.32 1.36 16.60
C PHE A 35 -19.47 0.44 17.50
N ALA A 36 -18.77 1.00 18.50
CA ALA A 36 -18.04 0.22 19.49
C ALA A 36 -18.98 -0.63 20.34
N VAL A 37 -20.14 -0.07 20.76
CA VAL A 37 -21.19 -0.82 21.46
C VAL A 37 -21.78 -1.90 20.56
N LEU A 38 -22.10 -1.63 19.30
CA LEU A 38 -22.62 -2.66 18.38
C LEU A 38 -21.64 -3.84 18.21
N LEU A 39 -20.32 -3.59 18.15
CA LEU A 39 -19.33 -4.66 18.14
C LEU A 39 -19.40 -5.51 19.41
N ARG A 40 -19.58 -4.89 20.56
CA ARG A 40 -19.70 -5.58 21.84
C ARG A 40 -21.00 -6.34 21.97
N VAL A 41 -22.12 -5.76 21.54
CA VAL A 41 -23.42 -6.47 21.42
C VAL A 41 -23.24 -7.71 20.55
N ALA A 42 -22.67 -7.58 19.36
CA ALA A 42 -22.43 -8.70 18.47
C ALA A 42 -21.57 -9.79 19.13
N ALA A 43 -20.47 -9.42 19.81
CA ALA A 43 -19.57 -10.35 20.47
C ALA A 43 -20.20 -11.01 21.72
N SER A 44 -21.20 -10.37 22.35
CA SER A 44 -21.95 -10.95 23.50
C SER A 44 -22.94 -12.02 23.07
N VAL A 45 -23.32 -12.03 21.78
CA VAL A 45 -24.31 -12.96 21.23
C VAL A 45 -23.63 -14.26 20.78
N GLY A 46 -24.08 -15.41 21.27
CA GLY A 46 -23.55 -16.72 20.88
C GLY A 46 -23.62 -16.99 19.36
N ALA A 47 -22.72 -17.80 18.85
CA ALA A 47 -22.65 -18.12 17.43
C ALA A 47 -23.88 -18.85 16.89
N HIS A 48 -24.63 -19.50 17.79
CA HIS A 48 -25.88 -20.19 17.47
C HIS A 48 -27.03 -19.22 17.07
N VAL A 49 -26.91 -17.91 17.36
CA VAL A 49 -27.89 -16.90 16.92
C VAL A 49 -27.50 -16.39 15.54
N GLN A 50 -28.37 -16.55 14.58
CA GLN A 50 -28.09 -16.30 13.16
C GLN A 50 -29.22 -15.52 12.50
N LEU A 51 -28.93 -14.86 11.39
CA LEU A 51 -29.93 -14.29 10.50
C LEU A 51 -30.62 -15.40 9.69
N PRO A 52 -31.92 -15.27 9.36
CA PRO A 52 -32.65 -16.26 8.61
C PRO A 52 -32.11 -16.44 7.19
N GLY A 53 -32.24 -17.66 6.67
CA GLY A 53 -31.80 -18.04 5.34
C GLY A 53 -32.73 -17.58 4.23
N THR A 54 -33.06 -16.31 4.13
CA THR A 54 -33.96 -15.76 3.09
C THR A 54 -33.42 -16.04 1.69
N ILE A 55 -32.09 -15.98 1.49
CA ILE A 55 -31.41 -16.29 0.23
C ILE A 55 -30.21 -17.17 0.54
N GLY A 56 -30.19 -18.37 -0.04
CA GLY A 56 -29.14 -19.35 0.16
C GLY A 56 -29.23 -20.01 1.53
N GLY A 57 -28.47 -19.55 2.52
CA GLY A 57 -28.44 -20.11 3.86
C GLY A 57 -28.47 -19.03 4.93
N ARG A 58 -28.48 -19.46 6.20
CA ARG A 58 -28.36 -18.59 7.36
C ARG A 58 -27.07 -17.78 7.34
N ALA A 59 -27.06 -16.60 7.95
CA ALA A 59 -25.87 -15.77 8.02
C ALA A 59 -25.49 -15.42 9.46
N SER A 60 -24.20 -15.28 9.72
CA SER A 60 -23.67 -14.92 11.02
C SER A 60 -23.85 -13.43 11.34
N LEU A 61 -23.95 -13.09 12.62
CA LEU A 61 -23.89 -11.71 13.15
C LEU A 61 -22.45 -11.21 13.37
N ASN A 62 -21.43 -11.89 12.85
CA ASN A 62 -20.06 -11.42 12.89
C ASN A 62 -19.95 -10.04 12.25
N LEU A 63 -19.27 -9.11 12.93
CA LEU A 63 -19.25 -7.69 12.54
C LEU A 63 -17.85 -7.16 12.45
N MET A 64 -17.59 -6.31 11.45
CA MET A 64 -16.32 -5.60 11.29
C MET A 64 -16.57 -4.10 11.26
N CYS A 65 -15.87 -3.34 12.10
CA CYS A 65 -15.96 -1.88 12.14
C CYS A 65 -14.59 -1.25 11.91
N ALA A 66 -14.55 -0.21 11.08
CA ALA A 66 -13.42 0.66 10.88
C ALA A 66 -13.69 2.04 11.49
N PHE A 67 -12.90 2.44 12.47
CA PHE A 67 -12.98 3.73 13.15
C PHE A 67 -12.06 4.73 12.45
N VAL A 68 -12.65 5.78 11.88
CA VAL A 68 -12.02 6.61 10.88
C VAL A 68 -11.76 8.02 11.39
N SER A 69 -10.49 8.43 11.40
CA SER A 69 -10.07 9.82 11.63
C SER A 69 -8.62 10.02 11.21
N ALA A 70 -8.18 11.27 11.16
CA ALA A 70 -6.76 11.63 11.13
C ALA A 70 -6.03 11.11 12.38
N SER A 71 -4.69 11.22 12.38
CA SER A 71 -3.89 10.87 13.56
C SER A 71 -4.31 11.69 14.77
N GLY A 72 -4.44 11.05 15.94
CA GLY A 72 -4.91 11.72 17.17
C GLY A 72 -6.42 11.93 17.26
N GLY A 73 -7.23 11.54 16.27
CA GLY A 73 -8.68 11.79 16.20
C GLY A 73 -9.56 10.85 17.05
N GLY A 74 -9.09 10.29 18.15
CA GLY A 74 -9.94 9.62 19.13
C GLY A 74 -10.32 8.15 18.86
N LYS A 75 -9.72 7.48 17.85
CA LYS A 75 -10.05 6.08 17.51
C LYS A 75 -10.04 5.12 18.71
N GLY A 76 -9.00 5.21 19.56
CA GLY A 76 -8.88 4.36 20.75
C GLY A 76 -9.76 4.80 21.93
N ILE A 77 -10.34 6.01 21.89
CA ILE A 77 -11.25 6.50 22.94
C ILE A 77 -12.59 5.79 22.81
N SER A 78 -13.10 5.62 21.59
CA SER A 78 -14.39 5.00 21.31
C SER A 78 -14.48 3.57 21.84
N ASP A 79 -13.44 2.76 21.65
CA ASP A 79 -13.37 1.40 22.19
C ASP A 79 -13.41 1.39 23.72
N LYS A 80 -12.70 2.35 24.36
CA LYS A 80 -12.69 2.47 25.84
C LYS A 80 -14.06 2.86 26.37
N VAL A 81 -14.71 3.84 25.74
CA VAL A 81 -16.05 4.27 26.13
C VAL A 81 -17.08 3.18 25.86
N GLY A 82 -16.97 2.45 24.75
CA GLY A 82 -17.81 1.29 24.45
C GLY A 82 -17.72 0.19 25.52
N ARG A 83 -16.54 -0.03 26.13
CA ARG A 83 -16.39 -0.97 27.26
C ARG A 83 -17.09 -0.48 28.52
N LEU A 84 -17.07 0.82 28.78
CA LEU A 84 -17.77 1.40 29.93
C LEU A 84 -19.29 1.37 29.73
N ALA A 85 -19.74 1.69 28.53
CA ALA A 85 -21.16 1.70 28.17
C ALA A 85 -21.76 0.28 28.14
N TRP A 86 -21.02 -0.72 27.60
CA TRP A 86 -21.43 -2.13 27.53
C TRP A 86 -20.42 -3.01 28.28
N PRO A 87 -20.52 -3.14 29.61
CA PRO A 87 -19.47 -3.73 30.46
C PRO A 87 -19.41 -5.27 30.46
N THR A 88 -20.14 -5.95 29.58
CA THR A 88 -20.08 -7.42 29.45
C THR A 88 -18.64 -7.87 29.21
N PRO A 89 -18.12 -8.88 29.94
CA PRO A 89 -16.82 -9.45 29.70
C PRO A 89 -16.74 -10.07 28.30
N ILE A 90 -15.81 -9.59 27.47
CA ILE A 90 -15.58 -10.08 26.11
C ILE A 90 -14.08 -10.28 25.94
N LEU A 91 -13.67 -11.41 25.36
CA LEU A 91 -12.29 -11.65 25.01
C LEU A 91 -11.87 -10.72 23.86
N GLU A 92 -10.83 -9.91 24.11
CA GLU A 92 -10.26 -9.01 23.11
C GLU A 92 -8.82 -9.41 22.82
N LEU A 93 -8.49 -9.59 21.55
CA LEU A 93 -7.20 -10.11 21.09
C LEU A 93 -6.59 -9.21 20.00
N PRO A 94 -5.26 -9.04 19.97
CA PRO A 94 -4.59 -8.47 18.81
C PRO A 94 -4.57 -9.48 17.65
N ILE A 95 -4.58 -8.98 16.41
CA ILE A 95 -4.47 -9.83 15.24
C ILE A 95 -2.99 -10.06 14.88
N GLY A 96 -2.61 -11.31 14.62
CA GLY A 96 -1.24 -11.67 14.23
C GLY A 96 -1.13 -12.27 12.84
N SER A 97 -2.14 -13.03 12.42
CA SER A 97 -2.24 -13.66 11.09
C SER A 97 -3.65 -14.21 10.84
N GLY A 98 -3.94 -14.60 9.60
CA GLY A 98 -5.19 -15.29 9.27
C GLY A 98 -5.31 -16.66 9.94
N GLU A 99 -4.20 -17.38 10.04
CA GLU A 99 -4.12 -18.67 10.76
C GLU A 99 -4.33 -18.51 12.26
N GLY A 100 -3.90 -17.36 12.82
CA GLY A 100 -4.10 -17.01 14.22
C GLY A 100 -5.57 -16.85 14.58
N ILE A 101 -6.37 -16.25 13.69
CA ILE A 101 -7.83 -16.15 13.87
C ILE A 101 -8.44 -17.55 13.96
N ALA A 102 -8.10 -18.45 13.03
CA ALA A 102 -8.61 -19.81 13.04
C ALA A 102 -8.12 -20.61 14.27
N ALA A 103 -6.87 -20.39 14.69
CA ALA A 103 -6.32 -21.06 15.88
C ALA A 103 -7.06 -20.66 17.16
N THR A 104 -7.53 -19.42 17.27
CA THR A 104 -8.30 -18.94 18.43
C THR A 104 -9.59 -19.72 18.63
N PHE A 105 -10.31 -20.05 17.55
CA PHE A 105 -11.60 -20.73 17.62
C PHE A 105 -11.53 -22.25 17.42
N LYS A 106 -10.31 -22.80 17.18
CA LYS A 106 -10.13 -24.24 17.05
C LYS A 106 -10.46 -24.90 18.39
N LYS A 107 -11.39 -25.86 18.38
CA LYS A 107 -11.68 -26.67 19.59
C LYS A 107 -10.42 -27.41 20.03
N PRO A 108 -10.11 -27.43 21.33
CA PRO A 108 -9.01 -28.22 21.86
C PRO A 108 -9.24 -29.70 21.61
N ASP A 109 -8.15 -30.44 21.34
CA ASP A 109 -8.25 -31.89 21.07
C ASP A 109 -8.72 -32.68 22.31
N LYS A 110 -8.50 -32.14 23.50
CA LYS A 110 -9.00 -32.67 24.79
C LYS A 110 -9.55 -31.49 25.58
N PRO A 111 -10.85 -31.28 25.61
CA PRO A 111 -11.45 -30.27 26.48
C PRO A 111 -11.32 -30.74 27.95
N ASP A 112 -10.81 -29.88 28.79
CA ASP A 112 -10.81 -29.98 30.24
C ASP A 112 -11.28 -28.68 30.86
N ALA A 113 -11.45 -28.63 32.19
CA ALA A 113 -11.97 -27.45 32.88
C ALA A 113 -11.12 -26.18 32.71
N ASP A 114 -9.83 -26.35 32.39
CA ASP A 114 -8.87 -25.24 32.22
C ASP A 114 -8.74 -24.80 30.74
N ASN A 115 -9.41 -25.49 29.82
CA ASN A 115 -9.24 -25.30 28.38
C ASN A 115 -10.59 -25.31 27.65
N GLU A 116 -11.49 -24.43 28.09
CA GLU A 116 -12.78 -24.25 27.42
C GLU A 116 -12.59 -23.64 26.01
N PRO A 117 -13.36 -24.12 25.02
CA PRO A 117 -13.25 -23.60 23.66
C PRO A 117 -13.71 -22.13 23.60
N ILE A 118 -12.86 -21.29 23.02
CA ILE A 118 -13.22 -19.91 22.75
C ILE A 118 -14.25 -19.90 21.61
N THR A 119 -15.43 -19.36 21.90
CA THR A 119 -16.54 -19.27 20.92
C THR A 119 -16.82 -17.87 20.45
N ALA A 120 -16.36 -16.84 21.18
CA ALA A 120 -16.54 -15.43 20.85
C ALA A 120 -15.31 -14.59 21.16
N ALA A 121 -14.95 -13.67 20.28
CA ALA A 121 -13.86 -12.71 20.50
C ALA A 121 -14.02 -11.45 19.62
N ILE A 122 -13.45 -10.34 20.11
CA ILE A 122 -13.18 -9.14 19.31
C ILE A 122 -11.68 -9.11 19.00
N PHE A 123 -11.32 -9.09 17.73
CA PHE A 123 -9.97 -8.76 17.31
C PHE A 123 -9.82 -7.25 17.16
N SER A 124 -8.74 -6.69 17.68
CA SER A 124 -8.47 -5.25 17.62
C SER A 124 -7.17 -4.96 16.87
N ILE A 125 -7.26 -4.01 15.95
CA ILE A 125 -6.14 -3.46 15.19
C ILE A 125 -6.16 -1.94 15.36
N PRO A 126 -5.38 -1.39 16.30
CA PRO A 126 -5.38 0.05 16.55
C PRO A 126 -4.98 0.90 15.34
N GLU A 127 -4.09 0.39 14.50
CA GLU A 127 -3.57 1.04 13.31
C GLU A 127 -3.67 0.13 12.08
N ILE A 128 -4.33 0.62 11.04
CA ILE A 128 -4.56 -0.13 9.79
C ILE A 128 -3.27 -0.56 9.10
N ASP A 129 -2.15 0.14 9.33
CA ASP A 129 -0.84 -0.21 8.81
C ASP A 129 -0.35 -1.58 9.34
N THR A 130 -0.77 -1.96 10.54
CA THR A 130 -0.53 -3.31 11.08
C THR A 130 -1.22 -4.37 10.21
N LEU A 131 -2.48 -4.12 9.81
CA LEU A 131 -3.21 -4.98 8.89
C LEU A 131 -2.49 -5.09 7.54
N ALA A 132 -2.05 -3.94 7.01
CA ALA A 132 -1.30 -3.87 5.76
C ALA A 132 0.01 -4.65 5.84
N GLY A 133 0.76 -4.50 6.94
CA GLY A 133 2.02 -5.21 7.17
C GLY A 133 1.84 -6.73 7.26
N ILE A 134 0.75 -7.20 7.89
CA ILE A 134 0.44 -8.63 7.98
C ILE A 134 -0.03 -9.16 6.62
N ALA A 135 -0.92 -8.45 5.94
CA ALA A 135 -1.45 -8.85 4.63
C ALA A 135 -0.37 -8.91 3.54
N ALA A 136 0.66 -8.06 3.63
CA ALA A 136 1.77 -8.03 2.67
C ALA A 136 2.79 -9.17 2.85
N ARG A 137 2.70 -9.99 3.90
CA ARG A 137 3.59 -11.14 4.09
C ARG A 137 3.35 -12.18 3.01
N GLN A 138 4.41 -12.80 2.52
CA GLN A 138 4.30 -13.88 1.54
C GLN A 138 3.48 -15.04 2.10
N GLY A 139 2.47 -15.47 1.36
CA GLY A 139 1.56 -16.54 1.78
C GLY A 139 0.51 -16.12 2.81
N SER A 140 0.34 -14.82 3.08
CA SER A 140 -0.69 -14.34 4.00
C SER A 140 -2.10 -14.65 3.48
N ILE A 141 -2.89 -15.32 4.30
CA ILE A 141 -4.31 -15.61 4.03
C ILE A 141 -5.25 -14.64 4.76
N LEU A 142 -4.71 -13.60 5.39
CA LEU A 142 -5.45 -12.75 6.31
C LEU A 142 -6.73 -12.15 5.70
N LEU A 143 -6.64 -11.51 4.52
CA LEU A 143 -7.82 -10.89 3.90
C LEU A 143 -8.88 -11.92 3.49
N ALA A 144 -8.45 -13.11 3.05
CA ALA A 144 -9.37 -14.21 2.77
C ALA A 144 -10.08 -14.67 4.05
N GLN A 145 -9.35 -14.85 5.15
CA GLN A 145 -9.93 -15.23 6.43
C GLN A 145 -10.89 -14.16 6.98
N LEU A 146 -10.59 -12.87 6.82
CA LEU A 146 -11.50 -11.79 7.22
C LEU A 146 -12.81 -11.82 6.41
N LYS A 147 -12.75 -12.15 5.13
CA LYS A 147 -13.95 -12.31 4.28
C LYS A 147 -14.81 -13.49 4.74
N SER A 148 -14.20 -14.65 4.97
CA SER A 148 -14.89 -15.83 5.50
C SER A 148 -15.45 -15.57 6.89
N MET A 149 -14.68 -14.91 7.76
CA MET A 149 -15.09 -14.53 9.10
C MET A 149 -16.34 -13.64 9.09
N ALA A 150 -16.37 -12.62 8.22
CA ALA A 150 -17.53 -11.72 8.11
C ALA A 150 -18.82 -12.44 7.73
N MET A 151 -18.71 -13.51 6.96
CA MET A 151 -19.85 -14.34 6.54
C MET A 151 -20.20 -15.41 7.57
N GLY A 152 -19.29 -15.75 8.49
CA GLY A 152 -19.44 -16.88 9.41
C GLY A 152 -19.12 -18.22 8.77
N GLU A 153 -18.39 -18.22 7.65
CA GLU A 153 -17.98 -19.40 6.91
C GLU A 153 -16.83 -20.14 7.62
N GLN A 154 -16.46 -21.31 7.09
CA GLN A 154 -15.35 -22.10 7.60
C GLN A 154 -14.06 -21.29 7.62
N LEU A 155 -13.30 -21.35 8.73
CA LEU A 155 -11.99 -20.73 8.87
C LEU A 155 -10.87 -21.74 8.85
N GLY A 156 -9.68 -21.22 8.52
CA GLY A 156 -8.43 -21.95 8.58
C GLY A 156 -8.12 -22.73 7.31
N GLN A 157 -7.28 -23.74 7.48
CA GLN A 157 -6.82 -24.57 6.37
C GLN A 157 -6.57 -26.00 6.81
N SER A 158 -6.81 -26.94 5.91
CA SER A 158 -6.44 -28.35 6.08
C SER A 158 -5.06 -28.56 5.47
N ASN A 159 -4.12 -28.99 6.27
CA ASN A 159 -2.75 -29.29 5.85
C ASN A 159 -2.50 -30.81 5.88
N ALA A 160 -1.48 -31.27 5.17
CA ALA A 160 -1.06 -32.69 5.19
C ALA A 160 -0.71 -33.17 6.62
N SER A 161 -0.17 -32.31 7.46
CA SER A 161 0.07 -32.58 8.87
C SER A 161 -1.13 -32.16 9.73
N LYS A 162 -1.67 -33.10 10.53
CA LYS A 162 -2.74 -32.78 11.50
C LYS A 162 -2.33 -31.71 12.52
N ALA A 163 -1.07 -31.66 12.91
CA ALA A 163 -0.55 -30.69 13.87
C ALA A 163 -0.63 -29.24 13.36
N THR A 164 -0.53 -29.02 12.06
CA THR A 164 -0.63 -27.71 11.42
C THR A 164 -2.01 -27.43 10.82
N SER A 165 -2.89 -28.41 10.78
CA SER A 165 -4.26 -28.29 10.27
C SER A 165 -5.13 -27.55 11.31
N ARG A 166 -5.77 -26.48 10.89
CA ARG A 166 -6.68 -25.67 11.71
C ARG A 166 -7.95 -25.43 10.91
N VAL A 167 -9.00 -26.15 11.26
CA VAL A 167 -10.30 -26.04 10.61
C VAL A 167 -11.33 -25.69 11.69
N VAL A 168 -12.04 -24.60 11.51
CA VAL A 168 -13.14 -24.15 12.36
C VAL A 168 -14.43 -24.23 11.55
N ALA A 169 -15.42 -24.93 12.04
CA ALA A 169 -16.68 -25.12 11.33
C ALA A 169 -17.42 -23.79 11.10
N ALA A 170 -18.13 -23.68 10.00
CA ALA A 170 -19.01 -22.55 9.72
C ALA A 170 -20.02 -22.36 10.85
N HIS A 171 -20.33 -21.11 11.18
CA HIS A 171 -21.31 -20.73 12.20
C HIS A 171 -21.05 -21.27 13.63
N SER A 172 -19.85 -21.78 13.91
CA SER A 172 -19.47 -22.26 15.25
C SER A 172 -18.75 -21.23 16.12
N TYR A 173 -18.56 -20.02 15.62
CA TYR A 173 -17.79 -18.95 16.27
C TYR A 173 -18.45 -17.58 16.06
N ARG A 174 -18.24 -16.68 17.03
CA ARG A 174 -18.59 -15.26 16.94
C ARG A 174 -17.28 -14.46 16.91
N CYS A 175 -16.98 -13.87 15.76
CA CYS A 175 -15.76 -13.10 15.57
C CYS A 175 -16.08 -11.69 15.10
N CYS A 176 -15.67 -10.70 15.88
CA CYS A 176 -15.81 -9.30 15.55
C CYS A 176 -14.44 -8.65 15.36
N LEU A 177 -14.38 -7.57 14.59
CA LEU A 177 -13.13 -6.87 14.26
C LEU A 177 -13.28 -5.37 14.44
N SER A 178 -12.40 -4.77 15.25
CA SER A 178 -12.23 -3.32 15.42
C SER A 178 -10.93 -2.89 14.72
N VAL A 179 -10.99 -1.94 13.78
CA VAL A 179 -9.83 -1.43 13.05
C VAL A 179 -9.77 0.08 13.12
N GLY A 180 -8.65 0.63 13.59
CA GLY A 180 -8.36 2.06 13.48
C GLY A 180 -7.86 2.41 12.08
N ALA A 181 -8.60 3.23 11.33
CA ALA A 181 -8.28 3.61 9.96
C ALA A 181 -7.93 5.10 9.83
N GLN A 182 -6.90 5.40 9.03
CA GLN A 182 -6.48 6.76 8.72
C GLN A 182 -6.57 7.02 7.22
N PRO A 183 -6.94 8.25 6.79
CA PRO A 183 -6.91 8.62 5.38
C PRO A 183 -5.52 8.41 4.77
N GLY A 184 -5.48 7.85 3.57
CA GLY A 184 -4.23 7.56 2.86
C GLY A 184 -3.54 6.25 3.25
N HIS A 185 -3.98 5.55 4.32
CA HIS A 185 -3.42 4.28 4.78
C HIS A 185 -4.33 3.07 4.53
N THR A 186 -5.53 3.31 4.01
CA THR A 186 -6.59 2.29 3.81
C THR A 186 -6.44 1.43 2.56
N GLY A 187 -5.33 1.57 1.83
CA GLY A 187 -5.10 0.85 0.58
C GLY A 187 -5.23 -0.67 0.72
N VAL A 188 -4.83 -1.25 1.86
CA VAL A 188 -4.95 -2.69 2.13
C VAL A 188 -6.39 -3.20 2.03
N ILE A 189 -7.38 -2.38 2.42
CA ILE A 189 -8.80 -2.73 2.33
C ILE A 189 -9.37 -2.35 0.96
N PHE A 190 -9.10 -1.12 0.46
CA PHE A 190 -9.70 -0.61 -0.77
C PHE A 190 -9.08 -1.18 -2.06
N ASN A 191 -7.84 -1.67 -2.04
CA ASN A 191 -7.25 -2.37 -3.19
C ASN A 191 -7.93 -3.73 -3.46
N ASP A 192 -8.65 -4.29 -2.48
CA ASP A 192 -9.44 -5.51 -2.63
C ASP A 192 -10.95 -5.20 -2.82
N THR A 193 -11.27 -4.11 -3.51
CA THR A 193 -12.66 -3.70 -3.79
C THR A 193 -13.42 -4.75 -4.59
N THR A 194 -12.77 -5.36 -5.59
CA THR A 194 -13.35 -6.46 -6.38
C THR A 194 -13.58 -7.73 -5.57
N GLY A 195 -12.78 -7.95 -4.52
CA GLY A 195 -12.97 -9.03 -3.53
C GLY A 195 -14.01 -8.72 -2.46
N GLY A 196 -14.56 -7.49 -2.46
CA GLY A 196 -15.64 -7.05 -1.56
C GLY A 196 -15.21 -6.82 -0.11
N THR A 197 -13.92 -6.66 0.18
CA THR A 197 -13.45 -6.41 1.55
C THR A 197 -14.01 -5.12 2.14
N PRO A 198 -13.98 -3.93 1.46
CA PRO A 198 -14.50 -2.69 2.03
C PRO A 198 -15.99 -2.72 2.36
N GLN A 199 -16.77 -3.51 1.62
CA GLN A 199 -18.23 -3.61 1.73
C GLN A 199 -18.70 -4.40 2.95
N ARG A 200 -17.79 -5.14 3.60
CA ARG A 200 -18.06 -5.93 4.80
C ARG A 200 -17.82 -5.17 6.09
N PHE A 201 -17.25 -3.95 5.99
CA PHE A 201 -17.02 -3.08 7.12
C PHE A 201 -18.14 -2.07 7.30
N LEU A 202 -18.48 -1.81 8.55
CA LEU A 202 -19.10 -0.55 8.96
C LEU A 202 -18.01 0.49 9.17
N TRP A 203 -18.21 1.69 8.65
CA TRP A 203 -17.25 2.80 8.72
C TRP A 203 -17.76 3.87 9.67
N SER A 204 -17.05 4.06 10.77
CA SER A 204 -17.46 4.96 11.85
C SER A 204 -16.62 6.23 11.86
N PRO A 205 -17.24 7.44 11.81
CA PRO A 205 -16.49 8.66 12.08
C PRO A 205 -16.14 8.73 13.57
N THR A 206 -14.90 9.11 13.91
CA THR A 206 -14.48 9.31 15.32
C THR A 206 -14.35 10.78 15.70
N THR A 207 -14.71 11.68 14.79
CA THR A 207 -14.78 13.12 15.01
C THR A 207 -16.22 13.57 15.11
N ASP A 208 -16.47 14.54 15.96
CA ASP A 208 -17.78 15.16 16.13
C ASP A 208 -17.64 16.69 16.14
N PRO A 209 -18.08 17.39 15.08
CA PRO A 209 -18.05 18.84 15.03
C PRO A 209 -18.89 19.53 16.13
N GLY A 210 -19.90 18.82 16.67
CA GLY A 210 -20.77 19.28 17.75
C GLY A 210 -20.24 18.93 19.16
N MET A 211 -18.96 18.57 19.31
CA MET A 211 -18.39 18.22 20.61
C MET A 211 -18.50 19.38 21.62
N PRO A 212 -19.11 19.18 22.80
CA PRO A 212 -19.26 20.23 23.79
C PRO A 212 -17.93 20.58 24.46
N ALA A 213 -17.80 21.81 24.94
CA ALA A 213 -16.61 22.27 25.66
C ALA A 213 -16.46 21.64 27.05
N THR A 214 -17.58 21.18 27.65
CA THR A 214 -17.62 20.58 28.99
C THR A 214 -18.27 19.21 28.92
N ALA A 215 -17.67 18.23 29.63
CA ALA A 215 -18.23 16.89 29.73
C ALA A 215 -19.46 16.86 30.63
N SER A 216 -20.40 15.97 30.30
CA SER A 216 -21.48 15.57 31.21
C SER A 216 -20.95 14.54 32.22
N PRO A 217 -21.64 14.32 33.36
CA PRO A 217 -21.37 13.17 34.21
C PRO A 217 -21.55 11.85 33.46
N ASP A 218 -20.83 10.80 33.88
CA ASP A 218 -21.02 9.45 33.36
C ASP A 218 -22.46 8.99 33.62
N PRO A 219 -23.20 8.51 32.62
CA PRO A 219 -24.49 7.87 32.85
C PRO A 219 -24.31 6.44 33.39
N ASP A 220 -25.41 5.82 33.82
CA ASP A 220 -25.43 4.38 34.11
C ASP A 220 -25.09 3.56 32.84
N PRO A 221 -24.44 2.40 32.99
CA PRO A 221 -24.23 1.49 31.88
C PRO A 221 -25.54 1.12 31.18
N LEU A 222 -25.42 0.70 29.92
CA LEU A 222 -26.53 0.13 29.17
C LEU A 222 -27.00 -1.16 29.85
N ASP A 223 -28.28 -1.48 29.69
CA ASP A 223 -28.76 -2.81 30.02
C ASP A 223 -28.20 -3.83 29.01
N THR A 224 -27.37 -4.74 29.50
CA THR A 224 -26.67 -5.75 28.72
C THR A 224 -27.39 -7.11 28.67
N ALA A 225 -28.62 -7.19 29.20
CA ALA A 225 -29.42 -8.40 29.14
C ALA A 225 -29.67 -8.79 27.66
N LEU A 226 -29.44 -10.04 27.33
CA LEU A 226 -29.75 -10.57 26.02
C LEU A 226 -31.21 -11.08 25.99
N PRO A 227 -31.84 -11.14 24.80
CA PRO A 227 -33.14 -11.75 24.67
C PRO A 227 -33.18 -13.20 25.19
N LEU A 228 -34.33 -13.64 25.63
CA LEU A 228 -34.58 -15.08 25.87
C LEU A 228 -34.59 -15.79 24.53
N TRP A 229 -33.60 -16.67 24.31
CA TRP A 229 -33.45 -17.38 23.07
C TRP A 229 -34.35 -18.62 23.02
N CYS A 230 -35.05 -18.82 21.89
CA CYS A 230 -35.83 -20.02 21.60
C CYS A 230 -35.18 -20.77 20.43
N PRO A 231 -34.23 -21.67 20.69
CA PRO A 231 -33.55 -22.44 19.63
C PRO A 231 -34.54 -23.38 18.93
N GLY A 232 -34.32 -23.55 17.61
CA GLY A 232 -34.97 -24.60 16.86
C GLY A 232 -34.46 -26.01 17.22
N GLU A 233 -34.98 -27.03 16.55
CA GLU A 233 -34.58 -28.42 16.77
C GLU A 233 -33.07 -28.68 16.52
N ASP A 234 -32.47 -27.88 15.66
CA ASP A 234 -31.04 -27.91 15.34
C ASP A 234 -30.15 -27.09 16.30
N GLY A 235 -30.74 -26.53 17.37
CA GLY A 235 -30.06 -25.70 18.36
C GLY A 235 -29.75 -24.27 17.89
N VAL A 236 -30.19 -23.87 16.71
CA VAL A 236 -29.98 -22.52 16.16
C VAL A 236 -31.16 -21.63 16.49
N VAL A 237 -30.85 -20.38 16.87
CA VAL A 237 -31.84 -19.32 17.01
C VAL A 237 -31.82 -18.47 15.74
N GLU A 238 -32.91 -18.44 15.01
CA GLU A 238 -33.07 -17.51 13.90
C GLU A 238 -33.71 -16.21 14.37
N ILE A 239 -33.06 -15.09 14.03
CA ILE A 239 -33.64 -13.76 14.19
C ILE A 239 -34.86 -13.65 13.27
N THR A 240 -35.97 -13.20 13.80
CA THR A 240 -37.20 -13.04 13.01
C THR A 240 -37.30 -11.63 12.43
N TYR A 241 -37.63 -11.53 11.15
CA TYR A 241 -38.00 -10.25 10.55
C TYR A 241 -39.49 -9.95 10.85
N GLY A 242 -39.73 -8.97 11.71
CA GLY A 242 -41.07 -8.66 12.21
C GLY A 242 -41.99 -7.99 11.16
N VAL A 243 -41.39 -7.54 10.04
CA VAL A 243 -42.10 -6.91 8.94
C VAL A 243 -41.70 -7.55 7.61
N PRO A 244 -42.65 -7.83 6.69
CA PRO A 244 -42.37 -8.52 5.42
C PRO A 244 -41.46 -7.73 4.48
N GLU A 245 -41.46 -6.40 4.58
CA GLU A 245 -40.66 -5.50 3.75
C GLU A 245 -39.17 -5.78 3.84
N ILE A 246 -38.69 -6.33 4.97
CA ILE A 246 -37.26 -6.70 5.14
C ILE A 246 -36.92 -7.86 4.20
N ALA A 247 -37.74 -8.92 4.20
CA ALA A 247 -37.52 -10.08 3.34
C ALA A 247 -37.68 -9.71 1.86
N GLU A 248 -38.64 -8.88 1.53
CA GLU A 248 -38.87 -8.37 0.17
C GLU A 248 -37.67 -7.54 -0.32
N ALA A 249 -37.14 -6.64 0.50
CA ALA A 249 -35.93 -5.85 0.17
C ALA A 249 -34.70 -6.74 -0.07
N VAL A 250 -34.51 -7.80 0.73
CA VAL A 250 -33.43 -8.77 0.57
C VAL A 250 -33.54 -9.51 -0.76
N ILE A 251 -34.75 -9.98 -1.10
CA ILE A 251 -35.02 -10.69 -2.36
C ILE A 251 -34.83 -9.75 -3.55
N ALA A 252 -35.38 -8.53 -3.50
CA ALA A 252 -35.24 -7.54 -4.57
C ALA A 252 -33.78 -7.17 -4.82
N ALA A 253 -32.98 -6.93 -3.77
CA ALA A 253 -31.56 -6.64 -3.90
C ALA A 253 -30.77 -7.81 -4.51
N HIS A 254 -31.15 -9.06 -4.18
CA HIS A 254 -30.54 -10.25 -4.78
C HIS A 254 -30.88 -10.38 -6.26
N ILE A 255 -32.14 -10.20 -6.64
CA ILE A 255 -32.61 -10.27 -8.03
C ILE A 255 -31.90 -9.20 -8.88
N ALA A 256 -31.84 -7.95 -8.41
CA ALA A 256 -31.13 -6.87 -9.10
C ALA A 256 -29.66 -7.23 -9.36
N ARG A 257 -29.00 -7.86 -8.38
CA ARG A 257 -27.61 -8.33 -8.53
C ARG A 257 -27.48 -9.46 -9.56
N GLN A 258 -28.38 -10.44 -9.54
CA GLN A 258 -28.36 -11.54 -10.51
C GLN A 258 -28.57 -11.04 -11.94
N ARG A 259 -29.33 -9.96 -12.13
CA ARG A 259 -29.57 -9.31 -13.41
C ARG A 259 -28.44 -8.38 -13.84
N GLY A 260 -27.46 -8.10 -12.97
CA GLY A 260 -26.39 -7.15 -13.24
C GLY A 260 -26.82 -5.67 -13.15
N GLU A 261 -27.94 -5.38 -12.48
CA GLU A 261 -28.52 -4.05 -12.32
C GLU A 261 -27.99 -3.34 -11.05
N ALA A 262 -27.37 -4.09 -10.12
CA ALA A 262 -26.83 -3.56 -8.87
C ALA A 262 -25.39 -3.10 -9.01
N ASP A 263 -24.98 -2.07 -8.24
CA ASP A 263 -23.58 -1.66 -8.15
C ASP A 263 -22.74 -2.83 -7.60
N PRO A 264 -21.63 -3.19 -8.27
CA PRO A 264 -20.70 -4.20 -7.75
C PRO A 264 -20.18 -3.91 -6.34
N LEU A 265 -20.14 -2.64 -5.93
CA LEU A 265 -19.72 -2.21 -4.59
C LEU A 265 -20.75 -2.50 -3.50
N ASP A 266 -22.01 -2.79 -3.84
CA ASP A 266 -23.07 -3.06 -2.87
C ASP A 266 -23.24 -4.56 -2.55
N GLY A 267 -22.27 -5.38 -2.96
CA GLY A 267 -22.33 -6.83 -2.84
C GLY A 267 -22.66 -7.37 -1.44
N HIS A 268 -22.23 -6.71 -0.39
CA HIS A 268 -22.43 -7.11 1.01
C HIS A 268 -23.20 -6.07 1.84
N TRP A 269 -23.60 -4.97 1.24
CA TRP A 269 -24.27 -3.87 1.92
C TRP A 269 -25.56 -4.31 2.61
N MET A 270 -26.44 -5.03 1.89
CA MET A 270 -27.72 -5.53 2.44
C MET A 270 -27.49 -6.46 3.64
N LEU A 271 -26.55 -7.39 3.56
CA LEU A 271 -26.23 -8.27 4.68
C LEU A 271 -25.70 -7.49 5.89
N THR A 272 -24.87 -6.48 5.67
CA THR A 272 -24.38 -5.62 6.75
C THR A 272 -25.52 -4.85 7.40
N ARG A 273 -26.46 -4.32 6.62
CA ARG A 273 -27.68 -3.67 7.13
C ARG A 273 -28.55 -4.61 7.96
N LEU A 274 -28.74 -5.85 7.51
CA LEU A 274 -29.50 -6.88 8.26
C LEU A 274 -28.83 -7.18 9.62
N LYS A 275 -27.51 -7.28 9.66
CA LYS A 275 -26.78 -7.45 10.93
C LYS A 275 -27.00 -6.26 11.86
N VAL A 276 -26.93 -5.03 11.35
CA VAL A 276 -27.20 -3.82 12.14
C VAL A 276 -28.61 -3.84 12.69
N ALA A 277 -29.64 -4.12 11.87
CA ALA A 277 -31.02 -4.18 12.31
C ALA A 277 -31.24 -5.26 13.39
N ALA A 278 -30.64 -6.45 13.22
CA ALA A 278 -30.71 -7.51 14.22
C ALA A 278 -30.01 -7.12 15.54
N LEU A 279 -28.83 -6.47 15.46
CA LEU A 279 -28.11 -6.03 16.65
C LEU A 279 -28.81 -4.89 17.39
N LEU A 280 -29.51 -4.00 16.67
CA LEU A 280 -30.41 -3.01 17.27
C LEU A 280 -31.54 -3.69 18.03
N ALA A 281 -32.24 -4.66 17.43
CA ALA A 281 -33.25 -5.43 18.10
C ALA A 281 -32.74 -6.14 19.36
N ILE A 282 -31.57 -6.79 19.26
CA ILE A 282 -30.92 -7.50 20.37
C ILE A 282 -30.52 -6.53 21.50
N MET A 283 -29.98 -5.37 21.17
CA MET A 283 -29.64 -4.32 22.14
C MET A 283 -30.88 -3.83 22.92
N HIS A 284 -32.08 -3.97 22.33
CA HIS A 284 -33.36 -3.70 22.93
C HIS A 284 -34.06 -4.96 23.44
N HIS A 285 -33.31 -6.01 23.75
CA HIS A 285 -33.80 -7.28 24.34
C HIS A 285 -34.82 -8.05 23.49
N ARG A 286 -34.74 -7.92 22.16
CA ARG A 286 -35.70 -8.56 21.21
C ARG A 286 -34.95 -9.47 20.23
N SER A 287 -35.55 -10.61 19.90
CA SER A 287 -35.12 -11.50 18.82
C SER A 287 -35.87 -11.24 17.51
N VAL A 288 -36.77 -10.25 17.50
CA VAL A 288 -37.59 -9.84 16.36
C VAL A 288 -37.17 -8.44 15.94
N VAL A 289 -36.76 -8.27 14.70
CA VAL A 289 -36.48 -6.98 14.09
C VAL A 289 -37.77 -6.25 13.79
N SER A 290 -38.00 -5.13 14.46
CA SER A 290 -39.15 -4.27 14.23
C SER A 290 -38.97 -3.33 13.03
N GLN A 291 -40.05 -2.65 12.62
CA GLN A 291 -39.97 -1.58 11.63
C GLN A 291 -39.00 -0.47 12.04
N ALA A 292 -39.01 -0.06 13.31
CA ALA A 292 -38.12 0.96 13.83
C ALA A 292 -36.66 0.55 13.74
N ASP A 293 -36.31 -0.72 14.06
CA ASP A 293 -34.92 -1.22 13.91
C ASP A 293 -34.48 -1.19 12.45
N TRP A 294 -35.40 -1.55 11.54
CA TRP A 294 -35.12 -1.54 10.11
C TRP A 294 -34.90 -0.12 9.57
N GLU A 295 -35.68 0.84 10.00
CA GLU A 295 -35.54 2.26 9.65
C GLU A 295 -34.26 2.84 10.25
N MET A 296 -33.98 2.62 11.53
CA MET A 296 -32.76 3.03 12.18
C MET A 296 -31.51 2.43 11.50
N SER A 297 -31.57 1.18 11.06
CA SER A 297 -30.47 0.56 10.34
C SER A 297 -30.09 1.30 9.05
N ALA A 298 -31.06 1.91 8.37
CA ALA A 298 -30.80 2.73 7.18
C ALA A 298 -29.98 3.99 7.53
N GLY A 299 -30.30 4.64 8.66
CA GLY A 299 -29.54 5.78 9.18
C GLY A 299 -28.10 5.40 9.51
N VAL A 300 -27.89 4.25 10.17
CA VAL A 300 -26.55 3.71 10.48
C VAL A 300 -25.75 3.45 9.20
N MET A 301 -26.38 2.83 8.20
CA MET A 301 -25.72 2.57 6.90
C MET A 301 -25.38 3.87 6.17
N ALA A 302 -26.26 4.88 6.21
CA ALA A 302 -25.98 6.18 5.61
C ALA A 302 -24.75 6.86 6.23
N VAL A 303 -24.59 6.80 7.56
CA VAL A 303 -23.38 7.32 8.24
C VAL A 303 -22.15 6.52 7.85
N SER A 304 -22.25 5.20 7.79
CA SER A 304 -21.17 4.32 7.35
C SER A 304 -20.73 4.63 5.91
N ASP A 305 -21.67 4.77 4.99
CA ASP A 305 -21.38 5.05 3.58
C ASP A 305 -20.76 6.44 3.39
N ALA A 306 -21.30 7.45 4.06
CA ALA A 306 -20.72 8.80 4.04
C ALA A 306 -19.28 8.83 4.58
N THR A 307 -19.01 8.07 5.65
CA THR A 307 -17.67 7.94 6.23
C THR A 307 -16.73 7.20 5.28
N ARG A 308 -17.18 6.13 4.64
CA ARG A 308 -16.44 5.38 3.61
C ARG A 308 -16.10 6.29 2.42
N GLU A 309 -17.06 7.05 1.94
CA GLU A 309 -16.84 7.98 0.84
C GLU A 309 -15.84 9.07 1.21
N TRP A 310 -15.98 9.65 2.39
CA TRP A 310 -15.04 10.65 2.90
C TRP A 310 -13.60 10.13 2.93
N ILE A 311 -13.34 8.94 3.51
CA ILE A 311 -11.98 8.40 3.63
C ILE A 311 -11.38 8.07 2.24
N VAL A 312 -12.19 7.62 1.29
CA VAL A 312 -11.75 7.38 -0.10
C VAL A 312 -11.38 8.70 -0.78
N ASN A 313 -12.18 9.74 -0.59
CA ASN A 313 -11.93 11.06 -1.19
C ASN A 313 -10.67 11.70 -0.59
N GLU A 314 -10.47 11.63 0.73
CA GLU A 314 -9.24 12.10 1.37
C GLU A 314 -8.00 11.31 0.92
N ALA A 315 -8.10 10.00 0.73
CA ALA A 315 -7.01 9.20 0.19
C ALA A 315 -6.64 9.63 -1.25
N ARG A 316 -7.64 9.88 -2.10
CA ARG A 316 -7.44 10.39 -3.47
C ARG A 316 -6.81 11.78 -3.47
N LYS A 317 -7.23 12.66 -2.55
CA LYS A 317 -6.67 14.00 -2.39
C LYS A 317 -5.19 13.93 -1.99
N ALA A 318 -4.87 13.14 -0.98
CA ALA A 318 -3.49 12.93 -0.52
C ALA A 318 -2.58 12.38 -1.63
N GLU A 319 -3.06 11.45 -2.46
CA GLU A 319 -2.28 10.93 -3.58
C GLU A 319 -2.03 11.99 -4.67
N ARG A 320 -3.04 12.80 -5.00
CA ARG A 320 -2.88 13.93 -5.94
C ARG A 320 -1.84 14.94 -5.44
N GLU A 321 -1.85 15.24 -4.13
CA GLU A 321 -0.87 16.13 -3.51
C GLU A 321 0.55 15.57 -3.58
N LYS A 322 0.73 14.25 -3.32
CA LYS A 322 2.02 13.56 -3.48
C LYS A 322 2.53 13.60 -4.91
N VAL A 323 1.66 13.35 -5.89
CA VAL A 323 2.03 13.42 -7.32
C VAL A 323 2.45 14.85 -7.69
N ARG A 324 1.69 15.85 -7.24
CA ARG A 324 2.02 17.28 -7.46
C ARG A 324 3.35 17.65 -6.82
N ALA A 325 3.58 17.27 -5.57
CA ALA A 325 4.84 17.53 -4.87
C ALA A 325 6.04 16.89 -5.57
N ARG A 326 5.91 15.64 -6.06
CA ARG A 326 6.95 14.98 -6.84
C ARG A 326 7.23 15.67 -8.17
N ALA A 327 6.19 16.17 -8.85
CA ALA A 327 6.34 16.91 -10.10
C ALA A 327 7.09 18.24 -9.89
N ILE A 328 6.74 18.99 -8.84
CA ILE A 328 7.42 20.22 -8.45
C ILE A 328 8.89 19.95 -8.08
N ALA A 329 9.15 18.91 -7.26
CA ALA A 329 10.51 18.56 -6.86
C ALA A 329 11.38 18.15 -8.07
N ARG A 330 10.79 17.48 -9.06
CA ARG A 330 11.49 17.15 -10.31
C ARG A 330 11.81 18.40 -11.12
N ALA A 331 10.83 19.31 -11.32
CA ALA A 331 11.03 20.55 -12.06
C ALA A 331 12.13 21.43 -11.43
N VAL A 332 12.13 21.55 -10.09
CA VAL A 332 13.20 22.27 -9.36
C VAL A 332 14.56 21.56 -9.54
N GLY A 333 14.58 20.22 -9.51
CA GLY A 333 15.80 19.45 -9.77
C GLY A 333 16.37 19.68 -11.16
N ASP A 334 15.52 19.70 -12.18
CA ASP A 334 15.89 19.93 -13.58
C ASP A 334 16.42 21.38 -13.75
N GLU A 335 15.77 22.37 -13.16
CA GLU A 335 16.24 23.77 -13.19
C GLU A 335 17.61 23.95 -12.53
N VAL A 336 17.84 23.32 -11.38
CA VAL A 336 19.15 23.33 -10.70
C VAL A 336 20.23 22.63 -11.54
N TYR A 337 19.87 21.53 -12.22
CA TYR A 337 20.78 20.82 -13.12
C TYR A 337 21.18 21.69 -14.31
N ASP A 338 20.21 22.31 -14.99
CA ASP A 338 20.44 23.17 -16.16
C ASP A 338 21.30 24.38 -15.81
N ARG A 339 21.03 25.02 -14.66
CA ARG A 339 21.85 26.14 -14.16
C ARG A 339 23.29 25.71 -13.89
N ARG A 340 23.52 24.55 -13.24
CA ARG A 340 24.87 24.02 -13.01
C ARG A 340 25.58 23.67 -14.30
N LEU A 341 24.86 23.17 -15.30
CA LEU A 341 25.41 22.84 -16.61
C LEU A 341 25.84 24.12 -17.34
N LEU A 342 24.99 25.16 -17.33
CA LEU A 342 25.28 26.49 -17.90
C LEU A 342 26.53 27.11 -17.24
N ASP A 343 26.62 27.11 -15.90
CA ASP A 343 27.79 27.59 -15.17
C ASP A 343 29.07 26.80 -15.51
N SER A 344 28.95 25.49 -15.75
CA SER A 344 30.05 24.67 -16.23
C SER A 344 30.53 25.11 -17.64
N VAL A 345 29.59 25.46 -18.53
CA VAL A 345 29.89 25.96 -19.88
C VAL A 345 30.56 27.32 -19.79
N LYS A 346 30.02 28.27 -19.02
CA LYS A 346 30.61 29.59 -18.77
C LYS A 346 32.07 29.46 -18.30
N ARG A 347 32.31 28.65 -17.27
CA ARG A 347 33.68 28.41 -16.75
C ARG A 347 34.62 27.82 -17.80
N SER A 348 34.12 26.92 -18.67
CA SER A 348 34.90 26.34 -19.75
C SER A 348 35.28 27.35 -20.80
N ILE A 349 34.35 28.25 -21.20
CA ILE A 349 34.60 29.33 -22.17
C ILE A 349 35.62 30.31 -21.61
N VAL A 350 35.45 30.80 -20.37
CA VAL A 350 36.38 31.70 -19.72
C VAL A 350 37.80 31.09 -19.67
N ARG A 351 37.93 29.81 -19.28
CA ARG A 351 39.21 29.14 -19.23
C ARG A 351 39.89 29.03 -20.61
N MET A 352 39.13 28.73 -21.67
CA MET A 352 39.66 28.67 -23.04
C MET A 352 40.13 30.03 -23.52
N LEU A 353 39.35 31.08 -23.25
CA LEU A 353 39.74 32.44 -23.62
C LEU A 353 40.89 33.01 -22.78
N ASP A 354 41.03 32.61 -21.54
CA ASP A 354 42.17 32.96 -20.68
C ASP A 354 43.48 32.33 -21.13
N HIS A 355 43.41 31.06 -21.55
CA HIS A 355 44.58 30.28 -21.99
C HIS A 355 45.03 30.63 -23.43
N ASP A 356 44.06 30.69 -24.36
CA ASP A 356 44.35 30.74 -25.81
C ASP A 356 44.11 32.12 -26.41
N GLY A 357 43.68 33.10 -25.63
CA GLY A 357 43.33 34.46 -26.07
C GLY A 357 42.02 34.52 -26.88
N GLU A 358 41.96 35.41 -27.84
CA GLU A 358 40.79 35.60 -28.70
C GLU A 358 40.53 34.40 -29.59
N GLN A 359 39.30 33.83 -29.53
CA GLN A 359 38.90 32.63 -30.24
C GLN A 359 37.64 32.81 -31.07
N ALA A 360 37.51 32.06 -32.17
CA ALA A 360 36.25 32.02 -32.95
C ALA A 360 35.17 31.21 -32.21
N GLY A 361 33.89 31.66 -32.33
CA GLY A 361 32.78 31.04 -31.62
C GLY A 361 32.54 29.57 -31.98
N ASN A 362 32.74 29.20 -33.26
CA ASN A 362 32.65 27.80 -33.70
C ASN A 362 33.74 26.90 -33.06
N GLU A 363 34.92 27.46 -32.85
CA GLU A 363 36.05 26.75 -32.22
C GLU A 363 35.78 26.52 -30.74
N LEU A 364 35.38 27.55 -30.00
CA LEU A 364 34.96 27.45 -28.61
C LEU A 364 33.84 26.41 -28.42
N ARG A 365 32.80 26.50 -29.30
CA ARG A 365 31.65 25.57 -29.26
C ARG A 365 32.08 24.11 -29.50
N SER A 366 32.97 23.86 -30.46
CA SER A 366 33.42 22.51 -30.78
C SER A 366 34.19 21.87 -29.64
N ARG A 367 34.96 22.66 -28.86
CA ARG A 367 35.78 22.22 -27.73
C ARG A 367 34.98 21.94 -26.45
N LEU A 368 33.70 22.30 -26.37
CA LEU A 368 32.83 22.00 -25.22
C LEU A 368 32.46 20.53 -25.06
N GLY A 369 32.77 19.69 -26.03
CA GLY A 369 32.64 18.21 -25.95
C GLY A 369 31.20 17.75 -26.12
N LYS A 370 30.43 17.51 -25.05
CA LYS A 370 29.07 16.97 -25.13
C LYS A 370 28.09 17.90 -25.82
N ARG A 371 27.12 17.32 -26.57
CA ARG A 371 26.08 18.07 -27.30
C ARG A 371 25.33 19.04 -26.38
N GLU A 372 24.86 18.58 -25.20
CA GLU A 372 24.14 19.39 -24.22
C GLU A 372 24.90 20.68 -23.84
N LYS A 373 26.22 20.61 -23.69
CA LYS A 373 27.05 21.81 -23.42
C LYS A 373 27.19 22.73 -24.63
N ARG A 374 27.23 22.17 -25.84
CA ARG A 374 27.30 22.95 -27.08
C ARG A 374 26.01 23.70 -27.37
N ASP A 375 24.86 23.10 -26.98
CA ASP A 375 23.54 23.72 -27.14
C ASP A 375 23.37 24.93 -26.22
N LEU A 376 24.04 24.96 -25.07
CA LEU A 376 24.04 26.08 -24.12
C LEU A 376 25.10 27.16 -24.44
N PHE A 377 25.91 27.02 -25.50
CA PHE A 377 27.00 27.94 -25.83
C PHE A 377 26.50 29.36 -26.02
N ASP A 378 25.49 29.58 -26.82
CA ASP A 378 24.98 30.91 -27.16
C ASP A 378 24.42 31.66 -25.92
N GLN A 379 23.71 30.93 -25.06
CA GLN A 379 23.24 31.45 -23.79
C GLN A 379 24.39 31.81 -22.85
N ALA A 380 25.38 30.91 -22.73
CA ALA A 380 26.53 31.09 -21.85
C ALA A 380 27.35 32.35 -22.27
N VAL A 381 27.56 32.51 -23.57
CA VAL A 381 28.29 33.69 -24.09
C VAL A 381 27.49 34.97 -23.92
N SER A 382 26.17 34.94 -24.18
CA SER A 382 25.30 36.09 -23.96
C SER A 382 25.32 36.56 -22.51
N GLU A 383 25.24 35.64 -21.55
CA GLU A 383 25.30 35.95 -20.13
C GLU A 383 26.70 36.45 -19.71
N LEU A 384 27.79 35.84 -20.20
CA LEU A 384 29.15 36.29 -19.93
C LEU A 384 29.43 37.69 -20.52
N ALA A 385 28.82 38.03 -21.66
CA ALA A 385 28.92 39.36 -22.27
C ALA A 385 28.09 40.40 -21.46
N ALA A 386 26.89 40.03 -21.02
CA ALA A 386 26.07 40.89 -20.17
C ALA A 386 26.74 41.16 -18.80
N ASP A 387 27.42 40.14 -18.24
CA ASP A 387 28.20 40.24 -17.00
C ASP A 387 29.54 40.96 -17.17
N GLY A 388 29.92 41.39 -18.40
CA GLY A 388 31.13 42.13 -18.70
C GLY A 388 32.42 41.30 -18.65
N TYR A 389 32.35 39.97 -18.69
CA TYR A 389 33.53 39.11 -18.70
C TYR A 389 34.08 38.85 -20.10
N VAL A 390 33.23 38.86 -21.12
CA VAL A 390 33.58 38.52 -22.50
C VAL A 390 33.07 39.58 -23.45
N GLU A 391 33.89 39.98 -24.40
CA GLU A 391 33.50 40.85 -25.51
C GLU A 391 33.34 40.03 -26.79
N SER A 392 32.26 40.30 -27.52
CA SER A 392 32.00 39.73 -28.84
C SER A 392 32.43 40.71 -29.95
N LEU A 393 33.24 40.21 -30.86
CA LEU A 393 33.77 40.95 -31.99
C LEU A 393 33.19 40.37 -33.29
N ALA A 394 32.40 41.15 -34.02
CA ALA A 394 31.93 40.78 -35.36
C ALA A 394 33.07 40.78 -36.37
N VAL A 395 33.20 39.70 -37.14
CA VAL A 395 34.20 39.55 -38.22
C VAL A 395 33.49 39.07 -39.50
N ASP A 396 34.14 39.23 -40.67
CA ASP A 396 33.55 38.86 -42.00
C ASP A 396 32.95 37.48 -42.07
N ARG A 397 33.42 36.52 -41.26
CA ARG A 397 32.91 35.15 -41.17
C ARG A 397 32.62 34.70 -39.74
N GLY A 398 31.64 35.36 -39.08
CA GLY A 398 31.15 34.93 -37.76
C GLY A 398 31.51 35.88 -36.64
N THR A 399 31.58 35.36 -35.39
CA THR A 399 31.86 36.14 -34.18
C THR A 399 33.07 35.56 -33.49
N ARG A 400 34.00 36.44 -33.08
CA ARG A 400 35.13 36.09 -32.19
C ARG A 400 34.84 36.61 -30.79
N TYR A 401 35.40 35.99 -29.82
CA TYR A 401 35.22 36.32 -28.41
C TYR A 401 36.58 36.52 -27.75
N ARG A 402 36.69 37.54 -26.89
CA ARG A 402 37.88 37.79 -26.07
C ARG A 402 37.47 38.08 -24.62
N LEU A 403 38.38 37.79 -23.69
CA LEU A 403 38.20 38.12 -22.28
C LEU A 403 38.44 39.60 -22.06
N LEU A 404 37.53 40.29 -21.37
CA LEU A 404 37.75 41.66 -20.90
C LEU A 404 38.58 41.57 -19.62
N ARG A 405 39.88 41.94 -19.70
CA ARG A 405 40.73 42.09 -18.50
C ARG A 405 40.30 43.36 -17.79
N SER A 406 39.73 43.25 -16.59
CA SER A 406 39.55 44.37 -15.68
C SER A 406 40.96 44.96 -15.36
N GLY A 407 41.16 46.21 -15.73
CA GLY A 407 42.45 46.88 -15.53
C GLY A 407 42.85 47.00 -14.07
N GLN A 408 44.13 46.71 -13.83
CA GLN A 408 44.99 47.05 -12.70
C GLN A 408 44.63 46.56 -11.27
N GLY A 409 45.52 45.70 -10.77
CA GLY A 409 45.91 45.61 -9.37
C GLY A 409 45.30 44.47 -8.59
N ASP A 410 45.84 43.25 -8.71
CA ASP A 410 46.41 42.52 -7.56
C ASP A 410 46.96 41.15 -7.98
N GLN A 411 47.86 40.66 -7.18
CA GLN A 411 48.76 39.51 -7.39
C GLN A 411 48.14 38.19 -7.82
N PRO A 412 48.87 37.27 -8.49
CA PRO A 412 48.36 36.01 -8.95
C PRO A 412 48.22 35.01 -7.77
N GLY A 413 47.02 34.72 -7.41
CA GLY A 413 46.75 33.70 -6.41
C GLY A 413 45.37 33.90 -5.74
N GLN A 414 44.43 33.06 -6.13
CA GLN A 414 43.05 32.91 -5.62
C GLN A 414 41.99 33.68 -6.42
N GLY A 415 41.50 33.03 -7.48
CA GLY A 415 40.30 33.48 -8.19
C GLY A 415 39.06 33.38 -7.27
N ARG A 416 38.62 34.50 -6.76
CA ARG A 416 37.33 34.68 -6.15
C ARG A 416 36.28 34.71 -7.27
N TYR A 417 35.63 33.62 -7.54
CA TYR A 417 34.26 33.64 -8.02
C TYR A 417 33.37 34.06 -6.86
N PRO A 418 32.36 34.93 -7.06
CA PRO A 418 31.45 35.27 -5.98
C PRO A 418 30.82 33.99 -5.44
N HIS A 419 31.03 33.74 -4.14
CA HIS A 419 30.22 32.85 -3.38
C HIS A 419 28.77 33.32 -3.58
N VAL A 420 27.94 32.41 -4.12
CA VAL A 420 26.50 32.59 -4.08
C VAL A 420 26.13 32.66 -2.61
N GLY A 421 25.70 33.83 -2.19
CA GLY A 421 25.25 34.10 -0.84
C GLY A 421 24.16 33.14 -0.43
N GLU A 422 24.25 32.74 0.81
CA GLU A 422 23.19 32.08 1.54
C GLU A 422 21.90 32.85 1.34
N GLY A 423 20.88 32.14 0.84
CA GLY A 423 19.59 32.69 0.51
C GLY A 423 18.90 33.25 1.71
N ASP A 424 18.29 34.38 1.48
CA ASP A 424 17.41 35.11 2.36
C ASP A 424 16.35 34.21 3.01
N HIS A 425 16.22 34.35 4.31
CA HIS A 425 15.15 33.83 5.13
C HIS A 425 13.79 34.30 4.60
N ILE A 426 13.03 33.35 4.05
CA ILE A 426 11.59 33.54 3.90
C ILE A 426 10.93 32.90 5.14
N GLY A 427 10.27 33.79 5.86
CA GLY A 427 9.26 33.65 6.88
C GLY A 427 9.04 32.29 7.55
N GLN A 428 9.31 32.26 8.84
CA GLN A 428 8.79 31.30 9.79
C GLN A 428 7.26 31.29 9.77
N GLY A 429 6.68 30.22 9.22
CA GLY A 429 5.34 29.77 9.48
C GLY A 429 5.43 28.49 10.30
N ASP A 430 4.93 28.60 11.51
CA ASP A 430 4.82 27.63 12.57
C ASP A 430 4.43 26.21 12.09
N GLN A 431 5.34 25.25 12.13
CA GLN A 431 5.06 23.83 12.19
C GLN A 431 6.15 23.12 13.00
N SER A 432 6.07 23.31 14.32
CA SER A 432 6.65 22.39 15.29
C SER A 432 5.82 21.11 15.28
N ASN A 433 6.36 20.04 14.75
CA ASN A 433 6.29 18.65 15.20
C ASN A 433 6.50 17.71 14.01
N ASN A 434 7.70 17.24 13.84
CA ASN A 434 8.10 15.92 13.36
C ASN A 434 9.55 15.87 12.82
N ILE A 435 10.50 16.50 13.50
CA ILE A 435 11.93 16.41 13.16
C ILE A 435 12.78 15.79 14.30
N THR A 436 12.17 15.03 15.21
CA THR A 436 12.92 14.34 16.27
C THR A 436 13.35 12.91 15.93
N ALA A 437 12.95 12.37 14.78
CA ALA A 437 13.33 11.01 14.36
C ALA A 437 14.46 10.94 13.33
N LEU A 438 14.98 12.06 12.81
CA LEU A 438 16.06 12.11 11.83
C LEU A 438 17.40 12.59 12.40
N ASP A 439 17.42 13.25 13.54
CA ASP A 439 18.66 13.77 14.14
C ASP A 439 19.44 12.76 14.98
N SER A 440 18.83 11.64 15.41
CA SER A 440 19.55 10.56 16.09
C SER A 440 20.40 9.69 15.17
N ARG A 441 20.40 9.95 13.84
CA ARG A 441 21.26 9.25 12.86
C ARG A 441 22.43 10.09 12.35
N ARG A 442 22.61 11.31 12.83
CA ARG A 442 23.73 12.19 12.41
C ARG A 442 24.93 12.23 13.36
N SER A 443 24.96 11.42 14.41
CA SER A 443 26.11 11.33 15.32
C SER A 443 27.11 10.21 15.02
N HIS A 444 27.04 9.57 13.86
CA HIS A 444 28.21 8.88 13.31
C HIS A 444 28.81 9.75 12.21
N GLN A 445 29.78 10.58 12.56
CA GLN A 445 30.78 11.07 11.63
C GLN A 445 31.42 9.83 11.00
N SER A 446 30.93 9.42 9.79
CA SER A 446 31.61 8.45 8.99
C SER A 446 32.91 9.11 8.55
N GLU A 447 34.02 8.67 9.10
CA GLU A 447 35.35 8.94 8.54
C GLU A 447 35.28 8.69 7.04
N ARG A 448 35.77 9.64 6.22
CA ARG A 448 35.81 9.47 4.77
C ARG A 448 36.56 8.15 4.49
N PRO A 449 36.02 7.29 3.64
CA PRO A 449 36.61 5.99 3.40
C PRO A 449 38.08 6.17 2.94
N LYS A 450 39.00 5.52 3.60
CA LYS A 450 40.48 5.60 3.33
C LYS A 450 40.88 4.98 1.98
N LEU A 451 39.96 4.19 1.36
CA LEU A 451 40.21 3.50 0.09
C LEU A 451 39.25 4.03 -0.99
N SER A 452 39.65 3.93 -2.28
CA SER A 452 38.69 4.15 -3.37
C SER A 452 37.59 3.08 -3.35
N CYS A 453 36.40 3.42 -3.84
CA CYS A 453 35.29 2.48 -3.88
C CYS A 453 35.62 1.17 -4.60
N GLN A 454 36.31 1.25 -5.73
CA GLN A 454 36.78 0.06 -6.47
C GLN A 454 37.72 -0.81 -5.65
N LYS A 455 38.69 -0.19 -4.94
CA LYS A 455 39.63 -0.92 -4.12
C LYS A 455 38.99 -1.57 -2.91
N TRP A 456 38.07 -0.86 -2.27
CA TRP A 456 37.25 -1.43 -1.18
C TRP A 456 36.43 -2.61 -1.68
N PHE A 457 35.74 -2.45 -2.82
CA PHE A 457 34.89 -3.48 -3.41
C PHE A 457 35.70 -4.75 -3.74
N ASN A 458 36.84 -4.60 -4.39
CA ASN A 458 37.73 -5.73 -4.72
C ASN A 458 38.20 -6.46 -3.46
N ASN A 459 38.58 -5.72 -2.41
CA ASN A 459 38.98 -6.32 -1.13
C ASN A 459 37.83 -7.09 -0.48
N HIS A 460 36.64 -6.51 -0.46
CA HIS A 460 35.47 -7.16 0.12
C HIS A 460 35.05 -8.45 -0.62
N ILE A 461 35.15 -8.47 -1.95
CA ILE A 461 34.96 -9.68 -2.74
C ILE A 461 36.06 -10.72 -2.45
N ALA A 462 37.28 -10.30 -2.30
CA ALA A 462 38.38 -11.21 -1.92
C ALA A 462 38.18 -11.81 -0.51
N GLU A 463 37.70 -11.02 0.45
CA GLU A 463 37.32 -11.50 1.80
C GLU A 463 36.23 -12.55 1.76
N LEU A 464 35.16 -12.32 0.96
CA LEU A 464 34.10 -13.29 0.78
C LEU A 464 34.60 -14.61 0.19
N ARG A 465 35.51 -14.54 -0.79
CA ARG A 465 36.17 -15.74 -1.36
C ARG A 465 37.03 -16.47 -0.33
N ALA A 466 37.83 -15.73 0.42
CA ALA A 466 38.66 -16.29 1.47
C ALA A 466 37.84 -16.96 2.59
N ALA A 467 36.62 -16.49 2.83
CA ALA A 467 35.66 -17.10 3.73
C ALA A 467 34.92 -18.32 3.14
N GLY A 468 35.26 -18.74 1.90
CA GLY A 468 34.70 -19.91 1.24
C GLY A 468 33.39 -19.66 0.49
N HIS A 469 32.95 -18.39 0.32
CA HIS A 469 31.76 -18.08 -0.46
C HIS A 469 32.03 -18.19 -1.96
N THR A 470 31.23 -18.97 -2.67
CA THR A 470 31.28 -19.09 -4.14
C THR A 470 30.26 -18.15 -4.82
N THR A 471 29.28 -17.65 -4.07
CA THR A 471 28.26 -16.71 -4.54
C THR A 471 28.04 -15.59 -3.52
N ALA A 472 27.54 -14.43 -3.98
CA ALA A 472 27.14 -13.32 -3.12
C ALA A 472 25.88 -12.64 -3.63
N GLU A 473 25.01 -12.23 -2.69
CA GLU A 473 23.84 -11.41 -3.00
C GLU A 473 24.24 -9.94 -3.16
N SER A 474 23.95 -9.35 -4.31
CA SER A 474 24.31 -7.96 -4.62
C SER A 474 23.80 -6.97 -3.57
N PHE A 475 22.62 -7.23 -3.00
CA PHE A 475 22.04 -6.40 -1.94
C PHE A 475 22.90 -6.42 -0.65
N ALA A 476 23.42 -7.58 -0.28
CA ALA A 476 24.27 -7.71 0.91
C ALA A 476 25.60 -6.96 0.74
N VAL A 477 26.23 -7.10 -0.43
CA VAL A 477 27.49 -6.40 -0.78
C VAL A 477 27.27 -4.89 -0.84
N TYR A 478 26.20 -4.43 -1.48
CA TYR A 478 25.89 -2.99 -1.52
C TYR A 478 25.58 -2.42 -0.14
N ARG A 479 24.90 -3.16 0.73
CA ARG A 479 24.65 -2.73 2.11
C ARG A 479 25.96 -2.61 2.90
N ALA A 480 26.87 -3.55 2.77
CA ALA A 480 28.19 -3.49 3.39
C ALA A 480 28.99 -2.26 2.90
N GLY A 481 28.99 -2.00 1.59
CA GLY A 481 29.64 -0.83 1.01
C GLY A 481 29.04 0.51 1.44
N MET A 482 27.71 0.59 1.53
CA MET A 482 27.05 1.79 2.04
C MET A 482 27.36 2.04 3.52
N ASN A 483 27.46 1.00 4.33
CA ASN A 483 27.91 1.11 5.72
C ASN A 483 29.37 1.56 5.82
N ALA A 484 30.22 1.25 4.83
CA ALA A 484 31.59 1.73 4.71
C ALA A 484 31.71 3.16 4.12
N GLY A 485 30.57 3.84 3.85
CA GLY A 485 30.52 5.24 3.43
C GLY A 485 30.51 5.45 1.91
N TYR A 486 30.32 4.42 1.08
CA TYR A 486 30.24 4.54 -0.38
C TYR A 486 28.79 4.70 -0.86
N THR A 487 28.60 5.37 -2.00
CA THR A 487 27.26 5.50 -2.61
C THR A 487 26.87 4.24 -3.40
N ARG A 488 25.57 3.94 -3.49
CA ARG A 488 25.08 2.80 -4.28
C ARG A 488 25.49 2.89 -5.75
N GLY A 489 25.58 4.08 -6.32
CA GLY A 489 26.01 4.29 -7.71
C GLY A 489 27.48 3.92 -7.91
N SER A 490 28.38 4.35 -7.01
CA SER A 490 29.80 4.00 -7.08
C SER A 490 30.05 2.51 -6.87
N LEU A 491 29.27 1.86 -5.99
CA LEU A 491 29.32 0.41 -5.78
C LEU A 491 28.82 -0.37 -7.01
N GLY A 492 27.79 0.12 -7.71
CA GLY A 492 27.33 -0.45 -8.97
C GLY A 492 28.36 -0.38 -10.07
N GLN A 493 29.06 0.75 -10.20
CA GLN A 493 30.19 0.89 -11.13
C GLN A 493 31.34 -0.06 -10.79
N ALA A 494 31.70 -0.18 -9.51
CA ALA A 494 32.73 -1.09 -9.04
C ALA A 494 32.39 -2.55 -9.32
N ALA A 495 31.13 -2.96 -9.13
CA ALA A 495 30.67 -4.30 -9.45
C ALA A 495 30.73 -4.60 -10.96
N SER A 496 30.30 -3.64 -11.80
CA SER A 496 30.34 -3.79 -13.27
C SER A 496 31.78 -3.83 -13.83
N ALA A 497 32.71 -3.22 -13.14
CA ALA A 497 34.14 -3.20 -13.54
C ALA A 497 34.96 -4.38 -12.98
N HIS A 498 34.36 -5.22 -12.11
CA HIS A 498 35.09 -6.34 -11.52
C HIS A 498 35.14 -7.54 -12.48
N PRO A 499 36.35 -8.06 -12.85
CA PRO A 499 36.48 -9.05 -13.92
C PRO A 499 35.87 -10.42 -13.59
N ASP A 500 35.85 -10.79 -12.31
CA ASP A 500 35.48 -12.15 -11.89
C ASP A 500 34.05 -12.23 -11.30
N ILE A 501 33.29 -11.16 -11.37
CA ILE A 501 31.90 -11.19 -10.92
C ILE A 501 30.98 -11.41 -12.11
N VAL A 502 30.22 -12.51 -12.07
CA VAL A 502 29.25 -12.86 -13.08
C VAL A 502 27.88 -12.98 -12.45
N THR A 503 26.87 -12.28 -13.00
CA THR A 503 25.51 -12.43 -12.54
C THR A 503 24.94 -13.77 -12.97
N VAL A 504 24.58 -14.63 -12.03
CA VAL A 504 24.02 -15.96 -12.28
C VAL A 504 22.50 -16.01 -12.10
N ASN A 505 21.93 -15.08 -11.33
CA ASN A 505 20.49 -14.97 -11.16
C ASN A 505 20.07 -13.52 -10.90
N ARG A 506 18.82 -13.16 -11.29
CA ARG A 506 18.19 -11.88 -11.00
C ARG A 506 16.78 -12.07 -10.46
N THR A 507 16.49 -11.42 -9.33
CA THR A 507 15.18 -11.38 -8.70
C THR A 507 14.71 -9.94 -8.54
N SER A 508 13.46 -9.72 -8.15
CA SER A 508 12.94 -8.39 -7.80
C SER A 508 13.70 -7.70 -6.64
N ARG A 509 14.44 -8.47 -5.84
CA ARG A 509 15.22 -7.99 -4.69
C ARG A 509 16.70 -7.70 -4.99
N GLY A 510 17.21 -8.14 -6.15
CA GLY A 510 18.61 -7.94 -6.52
C GLY A 510 19.17 -9.06 -7.42
N ALA A 511 20.47 -9.07 -7.60
CA ALA A 511 21.20 -10.07 -8.36
C ALA A 511 22.03 -10.96 -7.43
N THR A 512 22.13 -12.24 -7.77
CA THR A 512 23.10 -13.17 -7.20
C THR A 512 24.29 -13.25 -8.13
N TRP A 513 25.49 -13.03 -7.61
CA TRP A 513 26.74 -13.07 -8.35
C TRP A 513 27.50 -14.36 -8.06
N SER A 514 28.06 -14.99 -9.11
CA SER A 514 29.16 -15.93 -8.94
C SER A 514 30.44 -15.14 -8.70
N LEU A 515 31.22 -15.57 -7.71
CA LEU A 515 32.50 -14.98 -7.36
C LEU A 515 33.70 -15.73 -8.01
N LEU A 516 33.43 -16.78 -8.79
CA LEU A 516 34.46 -17.67 -9.35
C LEU A 516 34.87 -17.31 -10.79
N GLY A 517 34.26 -16.27 -11.39
CA GLY A 517 34.55 -15.89 -12.77
C GLY A 517 34.02 -16.87 -13.82
N ASP A 518 33.10 -17.75 -13.44
CA ASP A 518 32.51 -18.75 -14.34
C ASP A 518 31.48 -18.13 -15.27
N HIS A 519 31.91 -17.81 -16.50
CA HIS A 519 31.09 -17.20 -17.54
C HIS A 519 30.08 -18.18 -18.18
N GLU A 520 30.22 -19.50 -18.00
CA GLU A 520 29.26 -20.48 -18.51
C GLU A 520 27.93 -20.43 -17.73
N SER A 521 27.97 -19.98 -16.48
CA SER A 521 26.81 -19.80 -15.62
C SER A 521 26.18 -18.40 -15.69
N ALA A 522 26.55 -17.57 -16.67
CA ALA A 522 26.05 -16.19 -16.77
C ALA A 522 24.53 -16.15 -17.01
N TYR A 523 23.83 -15.31 -16.24
CA TYR A 523 22.39 -15.06 -16.44
C TYR A 523 22.12 -14.52 -17.83
N ARG A 524 21.26 -15.22 -18.57
CA ARG A 524 20.72 -14.75 -19.85
C ARG A 524 19.37 -14.07 -19.62
N PRO A 525 19.10 -12.92 -20.23
CA PRO A 525 17.75 -12.32 -20.18
C PRO A 525 16.67 -13.28 -20.73
N ALA A 526 15.46 -13.19 -20.22
CA ALA A 526 14.33 -14.01 -20.71
C ALA A 526 14.04 -13.79 -22.22
N THR A 527 14.35 -12.61 -22.75
CA THR A 527 14.28 -12.28 -24.18
C THR A 527 15.23 -13.12 -25.01
N ASP A 528 16.47 -13.29 -24.55
CA ASP A 528 17.51 -14.06 -25.27
C ASP A 528 17.21 -15.56 -25.17
N PHE A 529 16.68 -15.99 -24.02
CA PHE A 529 16.17 -17.35 -23.86
C PHE A 529 15.01 -17.63 -24.85
N PHE A 530 14.04 -16.69 -24.97
CA PHE A 530 12.92 -16.86 -25.87
C PHE A 530 13.38 -16.90 -27.34
N ALA A 531 14.32 -16.04 -27.73
CA ALA A 531 14.90 -16.07 -29.08
C ALA A 531 15.60 -17.43 -29.38
N SER A 532 16.33 -17.97 -28.40
CA SER A 532 16.93 -19.30 -28.50
C SER A 532 15.89 -20.41 -28.60
N TYR A 533 14.80 -20.31 -27.83
CA TYR A 533 13.66 -21.25 -27.87
C TYR A 533 13.00 -21.26 -29.27
N LEU A 534 12.76 -20.07 -29.85
CA LEU A 534 12.23 -19.97 -31.22
C LEU A 534 13.10 -20.69 -32.26
N ALA A 535 14.40 -20.65 -32.09
CA ALA A 535 15.34 -21.36 -32.97
C ALA A 535 15.29 -22.91 -32.85
N THR A 536 14.72 -23.42 -31.73
CA THR A 536 14.52 -24.87 -31.53
C THR A 536 13.22 -25.41 -32.13
N LEU A 537 12.30 -24.52 -32.52
CA LEU A 537 11.03 -24.93 -33.13
C LEU A 537 11.27 -25.51 -34.52
N PRO A 538 10.44 -26.49 -34.95
CA PRO A 538 10.53 -27.05 -36.30
C PRO A 538 10.39 -25.97 -37.38
N ALA A 539 11.13 -26.10 -38.48
CA ALA A 539 11.05 -25.17 -39.60
C ALA A 539 9.61 -25.13 -40.16
N GLY A 540 9.04 -23.92 -40.28
CA GLY A 540 7.66 -23.73 -40.70
C GLY A 540 6.59 -23.76 -39.61
N SER A 541 6.98 -23.77 -38.31
CA SER A 541 6.03 -23.63 -37.21
C SER A 541 5.28 -22.29 -37.32
N THR A 542 3.94 -22.35 -37.27
CA THR A 542 3.04 -21.19 -37.31
C THR A 542 2.48 -20.81 -35.96
N GLU A 543 2.68 -21.66 -34.95
CA GLU A 543 2.14 -21.50 -33.59
C GLU A 543 3.17 -21.91 -32.56
N ILE A 544 3.06 -21.32 -31.35
CA ILE A 544 3.85 -21.69 -30.18
C ILE A 544 2.93 -22.30 -29.14
N ASP A 545 3.22 -23.53 -28.71
CA ASP A 545 2.56 -24.14 -27.57
C ASP A 545 3.04 -23.46 -26.28
N GLN A 546 2.11 -22.77 -25.61
CA GLN A 546 2.41 -22.05 -24.36
C GLN A 546 2.80 -22.99 -23.22
N THR A 547 2.26 -24.21 -23.21
CA THR A 547 2.54 -25.20 -22.19
C THR A 547 3.97 -25.73 -22.31
N ASP A 548 4.41 -26.01 -23.52
CA ASP A 548 5.77 -26.45 -23.79
C ASP A 548 6.78 -25.35 -23.55
N TYR A 549 6.48 -24.12 -23.99
CA TYR A 549 7.33 -22.97 -23.68
C TYR A 549 7.42 -22.71 -22.17
N ARG A 550 6.30 -22.76 -21.45
CA ARG A 550 6.28 -22.62 -19.99
C ARG A 550 7.15 -23.66 -19.29
N ARG A 551 7.07 -24.92 -19.75
CA ARG A 551 7.89 -26.00 -19.22
C ARG A 551 9.37 -25.76 -19.46
N ALA A 552 9.75 -25.36 -20.69
CA ALA A 552 11.12 -25.04 -21.04
C ALA A 552 11.68 -23.84 -20.26
N ALA A 553 10.90 -22.75 -20.13
CA ALA A 553 11.29 -21.58 -19.37
C ALA A 553 11.46 -21.87 -17.88
N THR A 554 10.56 -22.68 -17.28
CA THR A 554 10.66 -23.10 -15.89
C THR A 554 11.89 -23.98 -15.65
N ALA A 555 12.17 -24.92 -16.55
CA ALA A 555 13.37 -25.76 -16.50
C ALA A 555 14.67 -24.94 -16.64
N ALA A 556 14.63 -23.84 -17.38
CA ALA A 556 15.74 -22.89 -17.50
C ALA A 556 15.82 -21.86 -16.36
N GLY A 557 14.97 -21.96 -15.33
CA GLY A 557 15.00 -21.12 -14.13
C GLY A 557 14.31 -19.75 -14.26
N TYR A 558 13.51 -19.53 -15.31
CA TYR A 558 12.74 -18.27 -15.46
C TYR A 558 11.38 -18.35 -14.78
N SER A 559 10.93 -17.23 -14.17
CA SER A 559 9.54 -17.11 -13.73
C SER A 559 8.61 -17.02 -14.96
N TRP A 560 7.38 -17.55 -14.81
CA TRP A 560 6.41 -17.50 -15.93
C TRP A 560 6.11 -16.07 -16.37
N ASP A 561 6.03 -15.11 -15.46
CA ASP A 561 5.78 -13.71 -15.79
C ASP A 561 6.90 -13.10 -16.66
N ALA A 562 8.16 -13.41 -16.35
CA ALA A 562 9.31 -12.95 -17.15
C ALA A 562 9.31 -13.61 -18.53
N ALA A 563 9.06 -14.92 -18.59
CA ALA A 563 8.99 -15.68 -19.84
C ALA A 563 7.81 -15.23 -20.71
N LEU A 564 6.62 -15.02 -20.11
CA LEU A 564 5.42 -14.52 -20.80
C LEU A 564 5.67 -13.14 -21.41
N LYS A 565 6.29 -12.24 -20.65
CA LYS A 565 6.60 -10.88 -21.11
C LYS A 565 7.63 -10.88 -22.25
N ALA A 566 8.62 -11.77 -22.19
CA ALA A 566 9.59 -11.95 -23.26
C ALA A 566 8.94 -12.45 -24.55
N ALA A 567 8.05 -13.44 -24.45
CA ALA A 567 7.35 -13.99 -25.60
C ALA A 567 6.36 -13.00 -26.22
N THR A 568 5.50 -12.36 -25.41
CA THR A 568 4.48 -11.41 -25.91
C THR A 568 5.07 -10.08 -26.40
N GLY A 569 6.28 -9.73 -25.97
CA GLY A 569 7.03 -8.56 -26.45
C GLY A 569 7.88 -8.82 -27.70
N HIS A 570 7.94 -10.06 -28.18
CA HIS A 570 8.77 -10.39 -29.33
C HIS A 570 8.05 -10.06 -30.67
N PRO A 571 8.71 -9.39 -31.63
CA PRO A 571 8.06 -8.86 -32.83
C PRO A 571 7.43 -9.96 -33.74
N ARG A 572 7.91 -11.19 -33.64
CA ARG A 572 7.37 -12.34 -34.43
C ARG A 572 6.18 -13.01 -33.77
N VAL A 573 5.77 -12.62 -32.56
CA VAL A 573 4.69 -13.28 -31.82
C VAL A 573 3.45 -12.40 -31.79
N GLU A 574 2.34 -12.93 -32.31
CA GLU A 574 1.03 -12.31 -32.24
C GLU A 574 0.10 -13.13 -31.35
N SER A 575 -0.43 -12.49 -30.29
CA SER A 575 -1.35 -13.12 -29.36
C SER A 575 -2.80 -12.91 -29.81
N GLN A 576 -3.45 -13.94 -30.35
CA GLN A 576 -4.84 -13.89 -30.77
C GLN A 576 -5.77 -14.65 -29.81
N ARG A 577 -7.05 -14.23 -29.73
CA ARG A 577 -8.10 -15.00 -29.04
C ARG A 577 -8.53 -16.18 -29.92
N ALA A 578 -8.43 -17.39 -29.41
CA ALA A 578 -8.92 -18.56 -30.10
C ALA A 578 -10.46 -18.57 -30.15
N ARG A 579 -11.04 -18.77 -31.34
CA ARG A 579 -12.49 -18.98 -31.51
C ARG A 579 -12.84 -20.38 -30.98
N GLY A 580 -13.66 -20.47 -29.92
CA GLY A 580 -14.23 -21.74 -29.44
C GLY A 580 -13.66 -22.29 -28.13
N LEU A 581 -12.66 -21.63 -27.53
CA LEU A 581 -12.08 -22.00 -26.23
C LEU A 581 -12.52 -21.03 -25.13
N SER A 582 -12.28 -21.37 -23.85
CA SER A 582 -12.72 -20.58 -22.70
C SER A 582 -12.24 -19.13 -22.75
N LYS A 583 -12.92 -18.20 -22.08
CA LYS A 583 -12.69 -16.73 -22.15
C LYS A 583 -11.24 -16.26 -21.92
N ASN A 584 -10.32 -17.12 -21.47
CA ASN A 584 -8.95 -16.77 -21.11
C ASN A 584 -7.85 -17.48 -21.93
N GLU A 585 -8.18 -18.34 -22.87
CA GLU A 585 -7.17 -19.02 -23.69
C GLU A 585 -6.79 -18.19 -24.91
N ARG A 586 -5.49 -17.93 -25.06
CA ARG A 586 -4.89 -17.21 -26.20
C ARG A 586 -3.94 -18.16 -26.93
N VAL A 587 -3.92 -18.10 -28.25
CA VAL A 587 -2.95 -18.79 -29.12
C VAL A 587 -1.87 -17.80 -29.53
N TRP A 588 -0.61 -18.24 -29.53
CA TRP A 588 0.51 -17.46 -30.01
C TRP A 588 0.87 -17.89 -31.44
N LEU A 589 0.61 -17.00 -32.38
CA LEU A 589 0.96 -17.21 -33.78
C LEU A 589 2.35 -16.64 -34.05
N LEU A 590 3.13 -17.37 -34.89
CA LEU A 590 4.43 -16.95 -35.36
C LEU A 590 4.30 -16.33 -36.76
N ARG A 591 4.72 -15.07 -36.90
CA ARG A 591 4.86 -14.41 -38.20
C ARG A 591 6.10 -14.91 -38.92
N SER A 592 6.01 -15.08 -40.25
CA SER A 592 7.14 -15.42 -41.12
C SER A 592 8.13 -14.26 -41.21
N ASP A 593 9.41 -14.56 -41.42
CA ASP A 593 10.52 -13.58 -41.42
C ASP A 593 10.41 -12.46 -42.49
N GLY A 594 9.32 -12.40 -43.29
CA GLY A 594 9.09 -11.42 -44.36
C GLY A 594 8.02 -10.36 -44.05
N GLU A 595 7.30 -10.40 -42.93
CA GLU A 595 6.16 -9.51 -42.61
C GLU A 595 6.41 -8.55 -41.45
N ALA A 596 7.66 -8.31 -41.05
CA ALA A 596 7.99 -7.33 -40.04
C ALA A 596 8.23 -5.95 -40.66
N SER A 597 7.15 -5.14 -40.76
CA SER A 597 7.25 -3.70 -41.03
C SER A 597 6.29 -2.95 -40.10
#